data_e02f40836088c9b6e7255e1a5f687996
#
_entry.id   e02f40836088c9b6e7255e1a5f687996
#
_cell.length_a   1.000
_cell.length_b   1.000
_cell.length_c   1.000
_cell.angle_alpha   90.00
_cell.angle_beta   90.00
_cell.angle_gamma   90.00
#
_symmetry.space_group_name_H-M   'P 1'
#
loop_
_entity.id
_entity.type
_entity.pdbx_description
1 polymer ?
#
loop_
_entity_poly.entity_id
_entity_poly.type
_entity_poly.pdbx_seq_one_letter_code
_entity_poly.pdbx_strand_id
1 'polypeptide(L)'
;MKLPRGKLAAQVAHASVAALLEAPVDARRAWLEEGMPKVVLRCESEQELLALEAAAERAGLPNALITDAGHTVVAAGTVTCLGLGPASIEAIDALTGGLKLV
;
A
#
# COMPACT_ATOMS: atom_id res chain seq x y z
N MET A 1 11.65 -2.76 -8.83
CA MET A 1 11.45 -1.68 -9.83
C MET A 1 11.48 -0.33 -9.16
N LYS A 2 12.13 0.62 -9.80
CA LYS A 2 12.27 1.96 -9.25
C LYS A 2 11.45 2.95 -10.07
N LEU A 3 10.51 3.64 -9.42
CA LEU A 3 9.67 4.62 -10.09
C LEU A 3 10.29 6.02 -9.99
N PRO A 4 10.10 6.87 -11.03
CA PRO A 4 10.45 8.27 -10.91
C PRO A 4 9.71 8.90 -9.72
N ARG A 5 10.30 9.94 -9.14
CA ARG A 5 9.79 10.55 -7.91
C ARG A 5 8.32 10.96 -7.98
N GLY A 6 7.93 11.66 -9.05
CA GLY A 6 6.55 12.10 -9.21
C GLY A 6 5.58 10.95 -9.39
N LYS A 7 6.00 9.93 -10.14
CA LYS A 7 5.20 8.72 -10.35
C LYS A 7 5.03 7.96 -9.04
N LEU A 8 6.10 7.85 -8.26
CA LEU A 8 6.04 7.20 -6.95
C LEU A 8 5.04 7.90 -6.04
N ALA A 9 5.13 9.24 -5.96
CA ALA A 9 4.22 10.02 -5.12
C ALA A 9 2.76 9.80 -5.51
N ALA A 10 2.46 9.82 -6.81
CA ALA A 10 1.10 9.64 -7.31
C ALA A 10 0.57 8.23 -7.01
N GLN A 11 1.39 7.21 -7.21
CA GLN A 11 0.98 5.83 -6.97
C GLN A 11 0.80 5.54 -5.48
N VAL A 12 1.65 6.12 -4.63
CA VAL A 12 1.50 6.00 -3.18
C VAL A 12 0.20 6.66 -2.71
N ALA A 13 -0.11 7.84 -3.22
CA ALA A 13 -1.37 8.52 -2.90
C ALA A 13 -2.56 7.69 -3.35
N HIS A 14 -2.50 7.12 -4.54
CA HIS A 14 -3.55 6.26 -5.07
C HIS A 14 -3.76 5.03 -4.16
N ALA A 15 -2.66 4.38 -3.77
CA ALA A 15 -2.73 3.21 -2.90
C ALA A 15 -3.35 3.53 -1.55
N SER A 16 -3.02 4.69 -1.00
CA SER A 16 -3.56 5.15 0.27
C SER A 16 -5.09 5.31 0.21
N VAL A 17 -5.58 5.96 -0.83
CA VAL A 17 -7.02 6.16 -1.02
C VAL A 17 -7.73 4.84 -1.30
N ALA A 18 -7.17 4.01 -2.17
CA ALA A 18 -7.79 2.74 -2.54
C ALA A 18 -7.90 1.80 -1.33
N ALA A 19 -6.86 1.72 -0.49
CA ALA A 19 -6.90 0.90 0.72
C ALA A 19 -7.92 1.45 1.73
N LEU A 20 -7.98 2.76 1.86
CA LEU A 20 -8.96 3.41 2.75
C LEU A 20 -10.38 3.03 2.36
N LEU A 21 -10.67 2.99 1.07
CA LEU A 21 -12.02 2.65 0.58
C LEU A 21 -12.37 1.19 0.84
N GLU A 22 -11.38 0.32 1.05
CA GLU A 22 -11.61 -1.08 1.40
C GLU A 22 -11.77 -1.29 2.91
N ALA A 23 -11.49 -0.26 3.71
CA ALA A 23 -11.50 -0.38 5.16
C ALA A 23 -12.91 -0.30 5.75
N PRO A 24 -13.18 -0.98 6.88
CA PRO A 24 -14.41 -0.76 7.63
C PRO A 24 -14.55 0.68 8.06
N VAL A 25 -15.79 1.14 8.21
CA VAL A 25 -16.08 2.53 8.56
C VAL A 25 -15.36 2.96 9.84
N ASP A 26 -15.34 2.10 10.86
CA ASP A 26 -14.70 2.45 12.14
C ASP A 26 -13.19 2.65 12.01
N ALA A 27 -12.52 1.78 11.25
CA ALA A 27 -11.09 1.90 11.02
C ALA A 27 -10.77 3.15 10.21
N ARG A 28 -11.61 3.45 9.23
CA ARG A 28 -11.47 4.63 8.39
C ARG A 28 -11.61 5.90 9.22
N ARG A 29 -12.63 5.95 10.06
CA ARG A 29 -12.88 7.10 10.92
C ARG A 29 -11.73 7.33 11.89
N ALA A 30 -11.27 6.27 12.55
CA ALA A 30 -10.17 6.36 13.51
C ALA A 30 -8.91 6.91 12.85
N TRP A 31 -8.59 6.43 11.67
CA TRP A 31 -7.40 6.88 10.95
C TRP A 31 -7.50 8.35 10.57
N LEU A 32 -8.68 8.78 10.08
CA LEU A 32 -8.90 10.18 9.73
C LEU A 32 -8.75 11.09 10.94
N GLU A 33 -9.32 10.68 12.09
CA GLU A 33 -9.24 11.45 13.33
C GLU A 33 -7.80 11.53 13.87
N GLU A 34 -6.98 10.53 13.62
CA GLU A 34 -5.59 10.54 14.03
C GLU A 34 -4.69 11.38 13.11
N GLY A 35 -5.23 11.99 12.08
CA GLY A 35 -4.48 12.83 11.17
C GLY A 35 -3.91 12.11 9.96
N MET A 36 -4.44 10.93 9.65
CA MET A 36 -4.06 10.15 8.47
C MET A 36 -2.56 9.76 8.45
N PRO A 37 -2.05 9.19 9.55
CA PRO A 37 -0.65 8.79 9.58
C PRO A 37 -0.36 7.71 8.53
N LYS A 38 0.77 7.81 7.86
CA LYS A 38 1.17 6.83 6.85
C LYS A 38 2.68 6.77 6.73
N VAL A 39 3.16 5.60 6.32
CA VAL A 39 4.58 5.35 6.13
C VAL A 39 4.75 4.73 4.76
N VAL A 40 5.77 5.14 4.04
CA VAL A 40 6.06 4.58 2.72
C VAL A 40 7.31 3.71 2.84
N LEU A 41 7.12 2.43 2.53
CA LEU A 41 8.17 1.42 2.62
C LEU A 41 8.46 0.89 1.21
N ARG A 42 9.64 0.30 1.04
CA ARG A 42 9.99 -0.27 -0.25
C ARG A 42 10.06 -1.79 -0.21
N CYS A 43 9.64 -2.39 -1.31
CA CYS A 43 9.83 -3.80 -1.59
C CYS A 43 10.94 -3.94 -2.64
N GLU A 44 11.70 -5.01 -2.56
CA GLU A 44 12.80 -5.23 -3.48
C GLU A 44 12.37 -5.87 -4.80
N SER A 45 11.16 -6.45 -4.83
CA SER A 45 10.67 -7.15 -6.02
C SER A 45 9.15 -7.16 -6.05
N GLU A 46 8.61 -7.41 -7.24
CA GLU A 46 7.18 -7.62 -7.42
C GLU A 46 6.71 -8.85 -6.64
N GLN A 47 7.54 -9.89 -6.58
CA GLN A 47 7.20 -11.10 -5.83
C GLN A 47 7.00 -10.81 -4.36
N GLU A 48 7.86 -9.99 -3.78
CA GLU A 48 7.73 -9.59 -2.38
C GLU A 48 6.43 -8.80 -2.16
N LEU A 49 6.10 -7.90 -3.08
CA LEU A 49 4.88 -7.12 -3.01
C LEU A 49 3.64 -8.00 -3.06
N LEU A 50 3.62 -8.96 -3.97
CA LEU A 50 2.49 -9.89 -4.10
C LEU A 50 2.36 -10.82 -2.89
N ALA A 51 3.49 -11.20 -2.29
CA ALA A 51 3.47 -11.99 -1.06
C ALA A 51 2.87 -11.21 0.10
N LEU A 52 3.15 -9.90 0.17
CA LEU A 52 2.54 -9.03 1.18
C LEU A 52 1.03 -8.89 0.96
N GLU A 53 0.60 -8.77 -0.27
CA GLU A 53 -0.82 -8.72 -0.59
C GLU A 53 -1.52 -9.98 -0.09
N ALA A 54 -0.96 -11.15 -0.39
CA ALA A 54 -1.53 -12.42 0.04
C ALA A 54 -1.58 -12.52 1.57
N ALA A 55 -0.52 -12.06 2.25
CA ALA A 55 -0.47 -12.07 3.71
C ALA A 55 -1.52 -11.13 4.31
N ALA A 56 -1.73 -9.96 3.71
CA ALA A 56 -2.75 -9.01 4.14
C ALA A 56 -4.15 -9.61 4.00
N GLU A 57 -4.40 -10.27 2.89
CA GLU A 57 -5.69 -10.95 2.68
C GLU A 57 -5.94 -12.01 3.73
N ARG A 58 -4.92 -12.84 4.04
CA ARG A 58 -5.05 -13.87 5.07
C ARG A 58 -5.28 -13.29 6.45
N ALA A 59 -4.71 -12.11 6.72
CA ALA A 59 -4.86 -11.44 8.01
C ALA A 59 -6.13 -10.61 8.10
N GLY A 60 -6.89 -10.51 7.02
CA GLY A 60 -8.11 -9.70 6.99
C GLY A 60 -7.86 -8.20 7.02
N LEU A 61 -6.68 -7.75 6.58
CA LEU A 61 -6.34 -6.33 6.56
C LEU A 61 -6.84 -5.66 5.29
N PRO A 62 -7.35 -4.41 5.39
CA PRO A 62 -7.65 -3.63 4.19
C PRO A 62 -6.39 -3.50 3.36
N ASN A 63 -6.51 -3.70 2.05
CA ASN A 63 -5.36 -3.57 1.17
C ASN A 63 -5.82 -3.28 -0.24
N ALA A 64 -4.94 -2.69 -1.05
CA ALA A 64 -5.23 -2.40 -2.44
C ALA A 64 -3.95 -2.47 -3.26
N LEU A 65 -3.93 -3.36 -4.23
CA LEU A 65 -2.82 -3.50 -5.16
C LEU A 65 -3.04 -2.54 -6.32
N ILE A 66 -2.03 -1.74 -6.61
CA ILE A 66 -2.10 -0.73 -7.67
C ILE A 66 -1.31 -1.18 -8.88
N THR A 67 -1.96 -1.15 -10.04
CA THR A 67 -1.29 -1.43 -11.32
C THR A 67 -1.26 -0.16 -12.15
N ASP A 68 -0.27 -0.07 -13.03
CA ASP A 68 -0.16 1.07 -13.95
C ASP A 68 -1.08 0.86 -15.15
N ALA A 69 -1.74 1.94 -15.57
CA ALA A 69 -2.63 1.90 -16.73
C ALA A 69 -1.89 2.00 -18.08
N GLY A 70 -0.55 2.15 -18.04
CA GLY A 70 0.25 2.24 -19.26
C GLY A 70 0.39 3.65 -19.80
N HIS A 71 0.08 4.66 -19.00
CA HIS A 71 0.17 6.06 -19.41
C HIS A 71 1.50 6.72 -19.02
N THR A 72 2.43 5.95 -18.46
CA THR A 72 3.69 6.47 -17.96
C THR A 72 4.86 5.62 -18.44
N VAL A 73 5.97 5.65 -17.69
CA VAL A 73 7.20 4.96 -18.08
C VAL A 73 7.17 3.45 -17.90
N VAL A 74 6.15 2.90 -17.22
CA VAL A 74 6.02 1.44 -17.04
C VAL A 74 4.91 0.89 -17.92
N ALA A 75 5.00 -0.40 -18.24
CA ALA A 75 4.01 -1.06 -19.08
C ALA A 75 2.65 -1.16 -18.38
N ALA A 76 1.58 -1.19 -19.18
CA ALA A 76 0.23 -1.39 -18.67
C ALA A 76 0.15 -2.70 -17.89
N GLY A 77 -0.52 -2.69 -16.75
CA GLY A 77 -0.65 -3.87 -15.90
C GLY A 77 0.52 -4.10 -14.96
N THR A 78 1.57 -3.29 -15.04
CA THR A 78 2.70 -3.40 -14.11
C THR A 78 2.25 -3.06 -12.70
N VAL A 79 2.52 -3.95 -11.75
CA VAL A 79 2.25 -3.70 -10.34
C VAL A 79 3.23 -2.66 -9.83
N THR A 80 2.74 -1.59 -9.24
CA THR A 80 3.57 -0.48 -8.80
C THR A 80 3.64 -0.32 -7.29
N CYS A 81 2.54 -0.52 -6.58
CA CYS A 81 2.56 -0.43 -5.12
C CYS A 81 1.35 -1.14 -4.51
N LEU A 82 1.39 -1.26 -3.19
CA LEU A 82 0.35 -1.89 -2.40
C LEU A 82 0.02 -0.97 -1.22
N GLY A 83 -1.26 -0.65 -1.05
CA GLY A 83 -1.73 0.03 0.15
C GLY A 83 -2.13 -1.00 1.19
N LEU A 84 -1.76 -0.77 2.45
CA LEU A 84 -2.10 -1.63 3.58
C LEU A 84 -2.72 -0.80 4.70
N GLY A 85 -3.86 -1.23 5.20
CA GLY A 85 -4.54 -0.54 6.27
C GLY A 85 -5.61 0.42 5.75
N PRO A 86 -6.17 1.26 6.64
CA PRO A 86 -5.80 1.41 8.05
C PRO A 86 -6.16 0.22 8.92
N ALA A 87 -5.30 -0.07 9.88
CA ALA A 87 -5.48 -1.14 10.85
C ALA A 87 -4.59 -0.85 12.06
N SER A 88 -4.60 -1.71 13.07
CA SER A 88 -3.76 -1.51 14.24
C SER A 88 -2.27 -1.54 13.86
N ILE A 89 -1.46 -0.82 14.61
CA ILE A 89 -0.01 -0.78 14.39
C ILE A 89 0.57 -2.20 14.46
N GLU A 90 0.12 -2.99 15.43
CA GLU A 90 0.61 -4.36 15.61
C GLU A 90 0.32 -5.24 14.39
N ALA A 91 -0.87 -5.13 13.82
CA ALA A 91 -1.25 -5.92 12.66
C ALA A 91 -0.43 -5.54 11.43
N ILE A 92 -0.22 -4.24 11.21
CA ILE A 92 0.59 -3.75 10.08
C ILE A 92 2.05 -4.16 10.26
N ASP A 93 2.61 -3.95 11.45
CA ASP A 93 4.02 -4.28 11.74
C ASP A 93 4.31 -5.77 11.58
N ALA A 94 3.36 -6.63 11.87
CA ALA A 94 3.53 -8.07 11.70
C ALA A 94 3.89 -8.41 10.25
N LEU A 95 3.41 -7.63 9.28
CA LEU A 95 3.68 -7.87 7.87
C LEU A 95 4.85 -7.03 7.33
N THR A 96 5.06 -5.84 7.87
CA THR A 96 5.95 -4.85 7.24
C THR A 96 7.15 -4.46 8.11
N GLY A 97 7.27 -4.98 9.31
CA GLY A 97 8.30 -4.55 10.27
C GLY A 97 9.74 -4.71 9.78
N GLY A 98 9.98 -5.61 8.84
CA GLY A 98 11.32 -5.81 8.27
C GLY A 98 11.63 -4.97 7.06
N LEU A 99 10.67 -4.19 6.56
CA LEU A 99 10.87 -3.40 5.35
C LEU A 99 11.51 -2.05 5.67
N LYS A 100 12.28 -1.54 4.73
CA LYS A 100 12.98 -0.27 4.87
C LYS A 100 12.14 0.88 4.31
N LEU A 101 12.36 2.07 4.84
CA LEU A 101 11.74 3.28 4.31
C LEU A 101 12.22 3.56 2.89
N VAL A 102 11.37 4.17 2.12
CA VAL A 102 11.73 4.64 0.78
C VAL A 102 12.79 5.73 0.86
#